data_666c6e6120d44a038a136513a87f6eac
#
_entry.id   666c6e6120d44a038a136513a87f6eac
#
_cell.length_a   1.000
_cell.length_b   1.000
_cell.length_c   1.000
_cell.angle_alpha   90.00
_cell.angle_beta   90.00
_cell.angle_gamma   90.00
#
_symmetry.space_group_name_H-M   'P 1'
#
loop_
_entity.id
_entity.type
_entity.pdbx_description
1 polymer ?
#
loop_
_entity_poly.entity_id
_entity_poly.type
_entity_poly.pdbx_seq_one_letter_code
_entity_poly.pdbx_strand_id
1 'polypeptide(L)'
;MKKNLLMVCGWLLLTTATAQNAYDAERVIGSELNGTARFVGMGGAMSALGGDMSVMGTNPAGLGIYRSNDIALSFGFNNNAAESNFNGTIMKQNQTRASLDQVGFVYTNKIGNTTSLRFVNFGFNYHKSRNFNRLFSAGGVLDGMSQTNYLADELDAWGMDSPSKFDEVLNSQNPYTNYWNKYPVLGIMGITTGLVDYPDDTTIGWNGDSNDFYSRETGGINQYDFSVAFNIEDRLYIGATLGVYDLKYNRYTSYMEYLNDDEGYENGGYTLENYNS
;
A
#
# COMPACT_ATOMS: atom_id res chain seq x y z
N MET A 1 -39.31 -7.87 -13.12
CA MET A 1 -38.38 -6.78 -12.79
C MET A 1 -37.41 -7.12 -11.66
N LYS A 2 -37.82 -7.63 -10.49
CA LYS A 2 -36.92 -7.94 -9.36
C LYS A 2 -35.83 -9.00 -9.66
N LYS A 3 -36.14 -10.04 -10.46
CA LYS A 3 -35.16 -11.07 -10.86
C LYS A 3 -34.07 -10.54 -11.81
N ASN A 4 -34.41 -9.61 -12.70
CA ASN A 4 -33.45 -9.04 -13.65
C ASN A 4 -32.51 -8.03 -12.93
N LEU A 5 -32.98 -7.34 -11.89
CA LEU A 5 -32.15 -6.44 -11.09
C LEU A 5 -31.09 -7.22 -10.28
N LEU A 6 -31.47 -8.38 -9.73
CA LEU A 6 -30.53 -9.28 -9.02
C LEU A 6 -29.49 -9.89 -9.96
N MET A 7 -29.85 -10.21 -11.22
CA MET A 7 -28.91 -10.68 -12.23
C MET A 7 -27.92 -9.58 -12.65
N VAL A 8 -28.37 -8.34 -12.83
CA VAL A 8 -27.50 -7.22 -13.18
C VAL A 8 -26.54 -6.89 -12.03
N CYS A 9 -26.98 -6.92 -10.77
CA CYS A 9 -26.09 -6.79 -9.61
C CYS A 9 -25.09 -7.94 -9.50
N GLY A 10 -25.49 -9.18 -9.82
CA GLY A 10 -24.59 -10.33 -9.86
C GLY A 10 -23.52 -10.24 -10.96
N TRP A 11 -23.84 -9.69 -12.12
CA TRP A 11 -22.90 -9.51 -13.23
C TRP A 11 -21.89 -8.37 -12.98
N LEU A 12 -22.27 -7.32 -12.26
CA LEU A 12 -21.36 -6.24 -11.85
C LEU A 12 -20.29 -6.70 -10.82
N LEU A 13 -20.53 -7.81 -10.13
CA LEU A 13 -19.57 -8.39 -9.20
C LEU A 13 -18.55 -9.34 -9.85
N LEU A 14 -18.72 -9.66 -11.14
CA LEU A 14 -17.87 -10.59 -11.89
C LEU A 14 -16.78 -9.90 -12.74
N THR A 15 -16.62 -8.60 -12.64
CA THR A 15 -15.46 -7.92 -13.22
C THR A 15 -14.23 -8.32 -12.40
N THR A 16 -13.55 -9.37 -12.81
CA THR A 16 -12.29 -9.82 -12.22
C THR A 16 -11.26 -8.70 -12.35
N ALA A 17 -10.91 -8.09 -11.22
CA ALA A 17 -9.75 -7.22 -11.11
C ALA A 17 -8.48 -8.08 -11.26
N THR A 18 -8.02 -8.30 -12.48
CA THR A 18 -6.83 -9.11 -12.79
C THR A 18 -5.51 -8.36 -12.62
N ALA A 19 -5.55 -7.12 -12.12
CA ALA A 19 -4.37 -6.25 -11.98
C ALA A 19 -3.75 -6.23 -10.58
N GLN A 20 -4.31 -6.95 -9.59
CA GLN A 20 -3.82 -6.94 -8.21
C GLN A 20 -2.97 -8.18 -7.95
N ASN A 21 -1.72 -7.97 -7.49
CA ASN A 21 -0.89 -9.04 -7.00
C ASN A 21 -1.19 -9.33 -5.50
N ALA A 22 -0.70 -10.45 -4.98
CA ALA A 22 -0.93 -10.86 -3.59
C ALA A 22 -0.41 -9.82 -2.57
N TYR A 23 0.65 -9.10 -2.91
CA TYR A 23 1.24 -8.06 -2.05
C TYR A 23 0.34 -6.81 -1.95
N ASP A 24 -0.34 -6.44 -3.03
CA ASP A 24 -1.28 -5.31 -3.01
C ASP A 24 -2.53 -5.68 -2.22
N ALA A 25 -2.99 -6.94 -2.34
CA ALA A 25 -4.10 -7.45 -1.53
C ALA A 25 -3.75 -7.43 -0.03
N GLU A 26 -2.57 -7.88 0.37
CA GLU A 26 -2.10 -7.85 1.77
C GLU A 26 -2.08 -6.43 2.34
N ARG A 27 -1.71 -5.43 1.53
CA ARG A 27 -1.71 -4.03 1.95
C ARG A 27 -3.10 -3.49 2.22
N VAL A 28 -4.09 -3.95 1.47
CA VAL A 28 -5.50 -3.50 1.61
C VAL A 28 -6.22 -4.25 2.72
N ILE A 29 -5.86 -5.53 2.95
CA ILE A 29 -6.46 -6.37 3.99
C ILE A 29 -5.89 -5.94 5.35
N GLY A 30 -6.76 -5.50 6.23
CA GLY A 30 -6.43 -5.13 7.59
C GLY A 30 -6.69 -3.65 7.86
N SER A 31 -6.94 -3.37 9.12
CA SER A 31 -7.14 -2.03 9.65
C SER A 31 -6.15 -1.77 10.78
N GLU A 32 -5.74 -0.54 10.93
CA GLU A 32 -4.98 -0.09 12.08
C GLU A 32 -5.95 0.33 13.19
N LEU A 33 -5.51 0.20 14.44
CA LEU A 33 -6.29 0.68 15.58
C LEU A 33 -6.29 2.21 15.56
N ASN A 34 -7.40 2.78 15.13
CA ASN A 34 -7.58 4.23 15.04
C ASN A 34 -9.03 4.61 15.36
N GLY A 35 -9.23 5.81 15.89
CA GLY A 35 -10.55 6.27 16.32
C GLY A 35 -10.47 7.34 17.41
N THR A 36 -11.46 7.34 18.31
CA THR A 36 -11.41 8.20 19.50
C THR A 36 -10.25 7.82 20.41
N ALA A 37 -9.70 8.77 21.15
CA ALA A 37 -8.63 8.51 22.12
C ALA A 37 -9.06 7.44 23.15
N ARG A 38 -10.35 7.40 23.52
CA ARG A 38 -10.91 6.37 24.38
C ARG A 38 -10.88 4.98 23.73
N PHE A 39 -11.27 4.87 22.48
CA PHE A 39 -11.25 3.60 21.72
C PHE A 39 -9.83 3.06 21.60
N VAL A 40 -8.88 3.94 21.18
CA VAL A 40 -7.47 3.57 21.06
C VAL A 40 -6.86 3.21 22.41
N GLY A 41 -7.14 3.99 23.46
CA GLY A 41 -6.63 3.74 24.81
C GLY A 41 -7.12 2.42 25.42
N MET A 42 -8.26 1.91 24.98
CA MET A 42 -8.80 0.60 25.36
C MET A 42 -8.36 -0.54 24.42
N GLY A 43 -7.43 -0.29 23.51
CA GLY A 43 -6.95 -1.30 22.56
C GLY A 43 -8.04 -1.77 21.58
N GLY A 44 -9.06 -0.96 21.30
CA GLY A 44 -10.19 -1.30 20.44
C GLY A 44 -11.27 -2.17 21.09
N ALA A 45 -11.15 -2.49 22.39
CA ALA A 45 -12.06 -3.40 23.11
C ALA A 45 -13.41 -2.75 23.47
N MET A 46 -13.96 -1.90 22.60
CA MET A 46 -15.21 -1.19 22.81
C MET A 46 -16.39 -1.73 21.99
N SER A 47 -16.15 -2.68 21.09
CA SER A 47 -17.21 -3.21 20.23
C SER A 47 -18.38 -3.81 21.02
N ALA A 48 -18.10 -4.44 22.16
CA ALA A 48 -19.13 -5.01 23.03
C ALA A 48 -19.82 -3.96 23.94
N LEU A 49 -19.10 -2.89 24.32
CA LEU A 49 -19.62 -1.86 25.20
C LEU A 49 -20.56 -0.88 24.47
N GLY A 50 -20.26 -0.55 23.22
CA GLY A 50 -20.95 0.50 22.49
C GLY A 50 -20.70 1.90 23.08
N GLY A 51 -21.46 2.89 22.63
CA GLY A 51 -21.37 4.27 23.13
C GLY A 51 -20.06 4.99 22.75
N ASP A 52 -19.46 4.58 21.63
CA ASP A 52 -18.34 5.24 20.99
C ASP A 52 -18.52 5.23 19.47
N MET A 53 -18.22 6.34 18.80
CA MET A 53 -18.41 6.47 17.37
C MET A 53 -17.47 5.55 16.57
N SER A 54 -16.31 5.20 17.12
CA SER A 54 -15.32 4.33 16.47
C SER A 54 -15.83 2.90 16.26
N VAL A 55 -16.89 2.49 16.96
CA VAL A 55 -17.47 1.13 16.83
C VAL A 55 -18.58 1.06 15.79
N MET A 56 -18.96 2.15 15.13
CA MET A 56 -20.07 2.15 14.16
C MET A 56 -19.90 1.11 13.06
N GLY A 57 -18.69 0.93 12.55
CA GLY A 57 -18.39 -0.06 11.50
C GLY A 57 -18.38 -1.51 12.00
N THR A 58 -18.14 -1.75 13.29
CA THR A 58 -18.02 -3.11 13.87
C THR A 58 -19.24 -3.54 14.64
N ASN A 59 -19.89 -2.61 15.36
CA ASN A 59 -21.12 -2.85 16.13
C ASN A 59 -22.08 -1.66 16.04
N PRO A 60 -22.86 -1.56 14.97
CA PRO A 60 -23.80 -0.46 14.80
C PRO A 60 -24.87 -0.37 15.87
N ALA A 61 -25.23 -1.50 16.52
CA ALA A 61 -26.18 -1.52 17.64
C ALA A 61 -25.67 -0.74 18.86
N GLY A 62 -24.34 -0.63 19.02
CA GLY A 62 -23.70 0.18 20.07
C GLY A 62 -24.03 1.69 19.98
N LEU A 63 -24.45 2.18 18.83
CA LEU A 63 -24.96 3.53 18.67
C LEU A 63 -26.30 3.74 19.41
N GLY A 64 -27.07 2.68 19.59
CA GLY A 64 -28.36 2.70 20.31
C GLY A 64 -28.26 3.06 21.79
N ILE A 65 -27.05 3.06 22.36
CA ILE A 65 -26.82 3.41 23.78
C ILE A 65 -26.83 4.92 23.99
N TYR A 66 -26.57 5.72 22.95
CA TYR A 66 -26.57 7.18 23.07
C TYR A 66 -27.95 7.73 23.51
N ARG A 67 -27.89 8.69 24.42
CA ARG A 67 -29.08 9.38 24.99
C ARG A 67 -29.06 10.88 24.68
N SER A 68 -27.98 11.40 24.15
CA SER A 68 -27.77 12.78 23.75
C SER A 68 -26.95 12.86 22.49
N ASN A 69 -27.04 13.99 21.81
CA ASN A 69 -26.15 14.28 20.69
C ASN A 69 -24.71 14.28 21.14
N ASP A 70 -23.82 13.83 20.29
CA ASP A 70 -22.39 13.77 20.55
C ASP A 70 -21.59 14.11 19.29
N ILE A 71 -20.41 14.72 19.48
CA ILE A 71 -19.46 15.08 18.42
C ILE A 71 -18.08 14.65 18.88
N ALA A 72 -17.36 13.96 18.02
CA ALA A 72 -15.97 13.58 18.27
C ALA A 72 -15.04 14.12 17.17
N LEU A 73 -13.85 14.55 17.59
CA LEU A 73 -12.77 14.96 16.73
C LEU A 73 -11.47 14.43 17.32
N SER A 74 -10.69 13.69 16.51
CA SER A 74 -9.42 13.11 16.95
C SER A 74 -8.32 13.42 15.96
N PHE A 75 -7.18 13.83 16.49
CA PHE A 75 -5.93 14.04 15.77
C PHE A 75 -4.87 13.12 16.35
N GLY A 76 -3.99 12.62 15.50
CA GLY A 76 -2.87 11.79 15.88
C GLY A 76 -1.58 12.22 15.22
N PHE A 77 -0.49 11.66 15.75
CA PHE A 77 0.83 11.74 15.14
C PHE A 77 1.30 10.32 14.89
N ASN A 78 1.57 10.01 13.63
CA ASN A 78 2.14 8.72 13.26
C ASN A 78 3.66 8.91 13.11
N ASN A 79 4.43 8.15 13.88
CA ASN A 79 5.88 8.09 13.78
C ASN A 79 6.28 6.72 13.23
N ASN A 80 6.80 6.71 12.00
CA ASN A 80 7.38 5.53 11.37
C ASN A 80 8.90 5.63 11.41
N ALA A 81 9.55 4.72 12.13
CA ALA A 81 10.98 4.55 12.14
C ALA A 81 11.32 3.21 11.45
N ALA A 82 12.24 3.25 10.50
CA ALA A 82 12.77 2.08 9.81
C ALA A 82 14.29 2.06 9.95
N GLU A 83 14.84 0.90 10.24
CA GLU A 83 16.27 0.63 10.24
C GLU A 83 16.54 -0.54 9.30
N SER A 84 17.53 -0.40 8.45
CA SER A 84 18.02 -1.45 7.57
C SER A 84 19.49 -1.74 7.89
N ASN A 85 19.89 -2.98 7.70
CA ASN A 85 21.28 -3.39 7.71
C ASN A 85 21.55 -4.20 6.44
N PHE A 86 22.39 -3.66 5.58
CA PHE A 86 22.80 -4.30 4.33
C PHE A 86 24.32 -4.40 4.32
N ASN A 87 24.86 -5.62 4.34
CA ASN A 87 26.29 -5.91 4.39
C ASN A 87 27.07 -5.07 5.43
N GLY A 88 26.48 -4.88 6.63
CA GLY A 88 27.08 -4.11 7.72
C GLY A 88 26.83 -2.60 7.67
N THR A 89 26.31 -2.07 6.58
CA THR A 89 25.88 -0.65 6.47
C THR A 89 24.50 -0.49 7.07
N ILE A 90 24.39 0.36 8.10
CA ILE A 90 23.12 0.62 8.79
C ILE A 90 22.56 1.97 8.30
N MET A 91 21.36 1.95 7.76
CA MET A 91 20.60 3.13 7.39
C MET A 91 19.33 3.26 8.25
N LYS A 92 19.03 4.50 8.68
CA LYS A 92 17.87 4.79 9.53
C LYS A 92 17.03 5.87 8.88
N GLN A 93 15.73 5.61 8.80
CA GLN A 93 14.74 6.58 8.34
C GLN A 93 13.69 6.79 9.44
N ASN A 94 13.34 8.05 9.65
CA ASN A 94 12.30 8.42 10.60
C ASN A 94 11.38 9.46 9.97
N GLN A 95 10.09 9.22 10.03
CA GLN A 95 9.09 10.15 9.52
C GLN A 95 7.95 10.29 10.52
N THR A 96 7.74 11.52 10.99
CA THR A 96 6.56 11.87 11.79
C THR A 96 5.59 12.69 10.97
N ARG A 97 4.32 12.29 10.95
CA ARG A 97 3.23 13.02 10.29
C ARG A 97 2.04 13.17 11.20
N ALA A 98 1.46 14.37 11.19
CA ALA A 98 0.16 14.62 11.78
C ALA A 98 -0.94 14.02 10.88
N SER A 99 -1.98 13.48 11.48
CA SER A 99 -3.16 12.96 10.79
C SER A 99 -4.44 13.41 11.48
N LEU A 100 -5.48 13.63 10.66
CA LEU A 100 -6.85 13.68 11.14
C LEU A 100 -7.32 12.22 11.24
N ASP A 101 -7.53 11.74 12.46
CA ASP A 101 -7.79 10.32 12.70
C ASP A 101 -9.26 10.02 12.66
N GLN A 102 -10.10 10.91 13.21
CA GLN A 102 -11.54 10.72 13.25
C GLN A 102 -12.29 12.06 13.31
N VAL A 103 -13.43 12.10 12.65
CA VAL A 103 -14.47 13.13 12.79
C VAL A 103 -15.82 12.43 12.75
N GLY A 104 -16.66 12.65 13.74
CA GLY A 104 -17.97 12.03 13.76
C GLY A 104 -18.97 12.81 14.58
N PHE A 105 -20.24 12.50 14.33
CA PHE A 105 -21.34 12.99 15.16
C PHE A 105 -22.42 11.92 15.30
N VAL A 106 -23.14 12.00 16.43
CA VAL A 106 -24.35 11.22 16.70
C VAL A 106 -25.49 12.17 16.97
N TYR A 107 -26.57 11.99 16.22
CA TYR A 107 -27.84 12.66 16.45
C TYR A 107 -28.81 11.68 17.11
N THR A 108 -29.25 12.01 18.32
CA THR A 108 -30.13 11.16 19.15
C THR A 108 -31.53 11.77 19.17
N ASN A 109 -32.50 11.00 18.66
CA ASN A 109 -33.92 11.35 18.71
C ASN A 109 -34.66 10.49 19.73
N LYS A 110 -35.14 11.12 20.78
CA LYS A 110 -35.95 10.46 21.79
C LYS A 110 -37.40 10.39 21.32
N ILE A 111 -37.93 9.17 21.19
CA ILE A 111 -39.31 8.92 20.78
C ILE A 111 -40.28 9.00 21.99
N GLY A 112 -39.90 8.34 23.10
CA GLY A 112 -40.75 8.38 24.30
C GLY A 112 -40.15 7.63 25.49
N ASN A 113 -40.75 7.81 26.65
CA ASN A 113 -40.34 7.12 27.86
C ASN A 113 -41.15 5.83 28.10
N THR A 114 -42.36 5.73 27.56
CA THR A 114 -43.31 4.62 27.76
C THR A 114 -43.54 3.80 26.49
N THR A 115 -43.00 4.25 25.36
CA THR A 115 -43.08 3.54 24.07
C THR A 115 -42.06 2.40 24.04
N SER A 116 -42.35 1.32 23.32
CA SER A 116 -41.37 0.24 23.11
C SER A 116 -40.12 0.76 22.39
N LEU A 117 -40.25 1.58 21.34
CA LEU A 117 -39.15 2.27 20.72
C LEU A 117 -38.84 3.54 21.54
N ARG A 118 -37.68 3.59 22.19
CA ARG A 118 -37.28 4.69 23.06
C ARG A 118 -36.46 5.76 22.36
N PHE A 119 -35.49 5.31 21.58
CA PHE A 119 -34.59 6.22 20.83
C PHE A 119 -34.33 5.69 19.43
N VAL A 120 -34.14 6.63 18.51
CA VAL A 120 -33.59 6.41 17.16
C VAL A 120 -32.38 7.28 17.03
N ASN A 121 -31.23 6.68 16.83
CA ASN A 121 -29.96 7.36 16.74
C ASN A 121 -29.41 7.27 15.33
N PHE A 122 -28.93 8.38 14.80
CA PHE A 122 -28.24 8.49 13.52
C PHE A 122 -26.79 8.87 13.79
N GLY A 123 -25.86 8.22 13.12
CA GLY A 123 -24.44 8.52 13.25
C GLY A 123 -23.74 8.66 11.92
N PHE A 124 -22.82 9.56 11.88
CA PHE A 124 -21.79 9.66 10.84
C PHE A 124 -20.43 9.62 11.50
N ASN A 125 -19.52 8.84 10.94
CA ASN A 125 -18.16 8.75 11.40
C ASN A 125 -17.21 8.65 10.19
N TYR A 126 -16.26 9.57 10.11
CA TYR A 126 -15.07 9.45 9.30
C TYR A 126 -13.93 8.98 10.19
N HIS A 127 -13.19 7.98 9.78
CA HIS A 127 -11.93 7.62 10.42
C HIS A 127 -10.92 7.10 9.40
N LYS A 128 -9.64 7.31 9.69
CA LYS A 128 -8.56 6.74 8.93
C LYS A 128 -8.35 5.29 9.35
N SER A 129 -8.75 4.35 8.51
CA SER A 129 -8.67 2.92 8.77
C SER A 129 -7.25 2.38 8.62
N ARG A 130 -6.43 2.99 7.74
CA ARG A 130 -5.03 2.62 7.54
C ARG A 130 -4.19 3.79 7.04
N ASN A 131 -2.90 3.80 7.44
CA ASN A 131 -1.92 4.80 7.01
C ASN A 131 -0.75 4.13 6.29
N PHE A 132 -0.50 4.52 5.05
CA PHE A 132 0.60 3.96 4.23
C PHE A 132 1.88 4.80 4.26
N ASN A 133 1.90 5.92 5.01
CA ASN A 133 3.07 6.79 5.03
C ASN A 133 4.27 6.07 5.64
N ARG A 134 5.24 5.71 4.80
CA ARG A 134 6.45 5.00 5.17
C ARG A 134 7.63 5.49 4.34
N LEU A 135 8.77 5.65 5.00
CA LEU A 135 10.07 5.84 4.35
C LEU A 135 10.95 4.64 4.68
N PHE A 136 11.68 4.18 3.70
CA PHE A 136 12.65 3.11 3.84
C PHE A 136 13.87 3.41 2.97
N SER A 137 15.07 3.23 3.52
CA SER A 137 16.32 3.26 2.76
C SER A 137 17.17 2.07 3.15
N ALA A 138 17.86 1.52 2.18
CA ALA A 138 18.84 0.47 2.37
C ALA A 138 19.96 0.68 1.37
N GLY A 139 21.19 0.37 1.73
CA GLY A 139 22.31 0.48 0.80
C GLY A 139 23.61 0.10 1.48
N GLY A 140 24.63 -0.09 0.68
CA GLY A 140 25.96 -0.48 1.12
C GLY A 140 26.74 -1.20 0.04
N VAL A 141 27.83 -1.84 0.44
CA VAL A 141 28.70 -2.60 -0.46
C VAL A 141 27.97 -3.81 -1.00
N LEU A 142 28.00 -4.01 -2.32
CA LEU A 142 27.29 -5.09 -3.01
C LEU A 142 27.99 -6.45 -2.91
N ASP A 143 29.30 -6.48 -2.79
CA ASP A 143 30.12 -7.72 -2.69
C ASP A 143 29.77 -8.75 -3.79
N GLY A 144 29.72 -8.30 -5.05
CA GLY A 144 29.38 -9.12 -6.22
C GLY A 144 27.89 -9.33 -6.48
N MET A 145 27.00 -8.78 -5.64
CA MET A 145 25.53 -8.86 -5.80
C MET A 145 24.96 -7.72 -6.65
N SER A 146 25.68 -7.28 -7.68
CA SER A 146 25.20 -6.24 -8.59
C SER A 146 23.99 -6.69 -9.39
N GLN A 147 23.03 -5.80 -9.59
CA GLN A 147 21.87 -6.06 -10.44
C GLN A 147 22.25 -6.25 -11.91
N THR A 148 23.34 -5.63 -12.36
CA THR A 148 23.84 -5.81 -13.74
C THR A 148 24.28 -7.26 -13.99
N ASN A 149 24.91 -7.92 -13.02
CA ASN A 149 25.25 -9.34 -13.12
C ASN A 149 24.00 -10.21 -13.19
N TYR A 150 22.97 -9.90 -12.40
CA TYR A 150 21.69 -10.60 -12.48
C TYR A 150 21.05 -10.45 -13.87
N LEU A 151 21.14 -9.27 -14.50
CA LEU A 151 20.64 -9.05 -15.86
C LEU A 151 21.43 -9.86 -16.88
N ALA A 152 22.75 -9.99 -16.72
CA ALA A 152 23.59 -10.80 -17.58
C ALA A 152 23.22 -12.30 -17.44
N ASP A 153 23.15 -12.81 -16.22
CA ASP A 153 22.76 -14.21 -15.95
C ASP A 153 21.36 -14.53 -16.51
N GLU A 154 20.42 -13.59 -16.40
CA GLU A 154 19.08 -13.75 -16.93
C GLU A 154 19.08 -13.80 -18.47
N LEU A 155 19.89 -12.95 -19.15
CA LEU A 155 20.05 -12.99 -20.60
C LEU A 155 20.63 -14.34 -21.07
N ASP A 156 21.64 -14.86 -20.39
CA ASP A 156 22.20 -16.17 -20.67
C ASP A 156 21.18 -17.28 -20.50
N ALA A 157 20.40 -17.25 -19.43
CA ALA A 157 19.33 -18.22 -19.19
C ALA A 157 18.24 -18.19 -20.29
N TRP A 158 18.02 -17.05 -20.93
CA TRP A 158 17.10 -16.88 -22.06
C TRP A 158 17.75 -17.14 -23.41
N GLY A 159 19.02 -17.60 -23.42
CA GLY A 159 19.73 -18.06 -24.62
C GLY A 159 20.44 -16.95 -25.39
N MET A 160 20.98 -15.95 -24.69
CA MET A 160 21.95 -15.00 -25.22
C MET A 160 23.34 -15.67 -25.24
N ASP A 161 23.58 -16.57 -26.19
CA ASP A 161 24.72 -17.49 -26.24
C ASP A 161 25.69 -17.20 -27.38
N SER A 162 25.59 -16.03 -28.02
CA SER A 162 26.48 -15.66 -29.13
C SER A 162 26.55 -14.13 -29.32
N PRO A 163 27.74 -13.64 -29.77
CA PRO A 163 27.93 -12.22 -30.09
C PRO A 163 26.92 -11.71 -31.12
N SER A 164 26.55 -12.55 -32.08
CA SER A 164 25.59 -12.14 -33.12
C SER A 164 24.21 -11.85 -32.58
N LYS A 165 23.74 -12.60 -31.58
CA LYS A 165 22.43 -12.34 -30.92
C LYS A 165 22.48 -11.06 -30.10
N PHE A 166 23.60 -10.79 -29.41
CA PHE A 166 23.82 -9.58 -28.67
C PHE A 166 23.81 -8.35 -29.60
N ASP A 167 24.57 -8.43 -30.70
CA ASP A 167 24.67 -7.37 -31.73
C ASP A 167 23.31 -7.11 -32.42
N GLU A 168 22.50 -8.15 -32.65
CA GLU A 168 21.15 -7.99 -33.18
C GLU A 168 20.28 -7.11 -32.27
N VAL A 169 20.35 -7.29 -30.96
CA VAL A 169 19.60 -6.48 -29.98
C VAL A 169 20.19 -5.09 -29.91
N LEU A 170 21.50 -4.96 -29.74
CA LEU A 170 22.23 -3.70 -29.58
C LEU A 170 22.02 -2.77 -30.78
N ASN A 171 22.11 -3.28 -32.00
CA ASN A 171 22.00 -2.50 -33.24
C ASN A 171 20.54 -2.35 -33.74
N SER A 172 19.56 -2.88 -33.02
CA SER A 172 18.16 -2.79 -33.41
C SER A 172 17.63 -1.35 -33.22
N GLN A 173 16.92 -0.81 -34.23
CA GLN A 173 16.26 0.48 -34.11
C GLN A 173 15.11 0.49 -33.07
N ASN A 174 14.49 -0.69 -32.85
CA ASN A 174 13.37 -0.86 -31.92
C ASN A 174 13.54 -2.14 -31.09
N PRO A 175 14.56 -2.26 -30.23
CA PRO A 175 14.91 -3.49 -29.55
C PRO A 175 13.77 -4.00 -28.65
N TYR A 176 13.08 -3.11 -27.96
CA TYR A 176 11.96 -3.48 -27.08
C TYR A 176 10.77 -4.09 -27.85
N THR A 177 10.46 -3.59 -29.04
CA THR A 177 9.37 -4.12 -29.87
C THR A 177 9.74 -5.44 -30.56
N ASN A 178 11.01 -5.57 -30.97
CA ASN A 178 11.45 -6.71 -31.76
C ASN A 178 11.81 -7.93 -30.91
N TYR A 179 12.23 -7.75 -29.66
CA TYR A 179 12.80 -8.80 -28.83
C TYR A 179 12.12 -9.01 -27.47
N TRP A 180 11.06 -8.26 -27.12
CA TRP A 180 10.36 -8.36 -25.83
C TRP A 180 9.82 -9.76 -25.49
N ASN A 181 9.55 -10.58 -26.52
CA ASN A 181 9.07 -11.96 -26.39
C ASN A 181 10.20 -12.99 -26.41
N LYS A 182 11.44 -12.58 -26.68
CA LYS A 182 12.61 -13.43 -26.80
C LYS A 182 13.56 -13.25 -25.62
N TYR A 183 13.66 -12.04 -25.08
CA TYR A 183 14.51 -11.70 -23.96
C TYR A 183 13.77 -10.83 -22.94
N PRO A 184 14.17 -10.88 -21.64
CA PRO A 184 13.60 -10.01 -20.61
C PRO A 184 13.79 -8.53 -20.97
N VAL A 185 12.76 -7.73 -20.69
CA VAL A 185 12.79 -6.28 -21.00
C VAL A 185 13.95 -5.56 -20.30
N LEU A 186 14.21 -5.94 -19.04
CA LEU A 186 15.35 -5.38 -18.27
C LEU A 186 16.68 -5.82 -18.86
N GLY A 187 16.80 -7.05 -19.36
CA GLY A 187 17.99 -7.51 -20.07
C GLY A 187 18.24 -6.71 -21.37
N ILE A 188 17.19 -6.49 -22.18
CA ILE A 188 17.26 -5.62 -23.37
C ILE A 188 17.72 -4.21 -22.98
N MET A 189 17.21 -3.68 -21.87
CA MET A 189 17.63 -2.39 -21.36
C MET A 189 19.08 -2.39 -20.94
N GLY A 190 19.57 -3.45 -20.29
CA GLY A 190 20.98 -3.62 -19.93
C GLY A 190 21.90 -3.56 -21.13
N ILE A 191 21.56 -4.25 -22.22
CA ILE A 191 22.32 -4.24 -23.49
C ILE A 191 22.31 -2.83 -24.10
N THR A 192 21.14 -2.23 -24.25
CA THR A 192 21.00 -0.94 -24.95
C THR A 192 21.59 0.25 -24.20
N THR A 193 21.76 0.14 -22.88
CA THR A 193 22.41 1.16 -22.04
C THR A 193 23.88 0.90 -21.79
N GLY A 194 24.43 -0.23 -22.27
CA GLY A 194 25.82 -0.62 -22.03
C GLY A 194 26.11 -1.08 -20.60
N LEU A 195 25.09 -1.43 -19.82
CA LEU A 195 25.25 -2.01 -18.47
C LEU A 195 25.57 -3.50 -18.51
N VAL A 196 25.29 -4.15 -19.63
CA VAL A 196 25.63 -5.54 -19.94
C VAL A 196 26.39 -5.56 -21.25
N ASP A 197 27.46 -6.34 -21.29
CA ASP A 197 28.31 -6.54 -22.46
C ASP A 197 28.48 -8.03 -22.74
N TYR A 198 29.07 -8.39 -23.89
CA TYR A 198 29.30 -9.76 -24.34
C TYR A 198 30.76 -9.97 -24.80
N PRO A 199 31.76 -9.84 -23.90
CA PRO A 199 33.13 -10.15 -24.22
C PRO A 199 33.37 -11.66 -24.14
N ASP A 200 34.29 -12.16 -24.95
CA ASP A 200 34.85 -13.51 -24.86
C ASP A 200 33.81 -14.66 -24.75
N ASP A 201 32.74 -14.56 -25.54
CA ASP A 201 31.64 -15.55 -25.60
C ASP A 201 30.83 -15.71 -24.29
N THR A 202 30.77 -14.70 -23.46
CA THR A 202 30.02 -14.69 -22.20
C THR A 202 29.34 -13.33 -21.99
N THR A 203 28.07 -13.37 -21.52
CA THR A 203 27.36 -12.16 -21.08
C THR A 203 27.90 -11.73 -19.73
N ILE A 204 28.33 -10.48 -19.60
CA ILE A 204 28.79 -9.91 -18.34
C ILE A 204 28.06 -8.63 -18.00
N GLY A 205 27.77 -8.43 -16.72
CA GLY A 205 27.29 -7.15 -16.17
C GLY A 205 28.46 -6.32 -15.64
N TRP A 206 28.38 -5.03 -15.75
CA TRP A 206 29.29 -4.14 -15.04
C TRP A 206 29.02 -4.22 -13.55
N ASN A 207 29.99 -4.71 -12.76
CA ASN A 207 29.85 -4.84 -11.33
C ASN A 207 29.67 -3.49 -10.66
N GLY A 208 28.58 -3.34 -9.90
CA GLY A 208 28.44 -2.24 -8.97
C GLY A 208 29.15 -2.55 -7.66
N ASP A 209 29.88 -1.59 -7.11
CA ASP A 209 30.56 -1.71 -5.81
C ASP A 209 29.60 -1.50 -4.64
N SER A 210 28.69 -0.55 -4.79
CA SER A 210 27.74 -0.17 -3.77
C SER A 210 26.41 0.24 -4.37
N ASN A 211 25.37 0.23 -3.53
CA ASN A 211 24.04 0.63 -3.94
C ASN A 211 23.36 1.51 -2.89
N ASP A 212 22.39 2.30 -3.37
CA ASP A 212 21.40 3.00 -2.58
C ASP A 212 20.01 2.63 -3.04
N PHE A 213 19.18 2.17 -2.11
CA PHE A 213 17.76 1.95 -2.32
C PHE A 213 16.95 2.90 -1.45
N TYR A 214 16.02 3.58 -2.06
CA TYR A 214 15.07 4.46 -1.39
C TYR A 214 13.65 4.09 -1.77
N SER A 215 12.76 4.00 -0.78
CA SER A 215 11.33 3.76 -0.97
C SER A 215 10.51 4.72 -0.13
N ARG A 216 9.55 5.36 -0.77
CA ARG A 216 8.57 6.24 -0.13
C ARG A 216 7.17 5.79 -0.49
N GLU A 217 6.41 5.43 0.53
CA GLU A 217 5.00 5.10 0.40
C GLU A 217 4.18 6.23 1.03
N THR A 218 3.05 6.58 0.42
CA THR A 218 2.13 7.61 0.90
C THR A 218 0.69 7.24 0.61
N GLY A 219 -0.23 7.77 1.44
CA GLY A 219 -1.65 7.55 1.30
C GLY A 219 -2.28 6.87 2.50
N GLY A 220 -3.39 6.19 2.30
CA GLY A 220 -4.12 5.50 3.35
C GLY A 220 -5.49 5.05 2.89
N ILE A 221 -6.21 4.42 3.81
CA ILE A 221 -7.61 4.05 3.65
C ILE A 221 -8.43 4.91 4.59
N ASN A 222 -9.35 5.68 4.02
CA ASN A 222 -10.34 6.46 4.75
C ASN A 222 -11.68 5.72 4.72
N GLN A 223 -12.33 5.63 5.86
CA GLN A 223 -13.63 4.99 6.01
C GLN A 223 -14.67 6.03 6.44
N TYR A 224 -15.82 5.97 5.80
CA TYR A 224 -16.99 6.81 6.09
C TYR A 224 -18.15 5.90 6.45
N ASP A 225 -18.60 5.95 7.70
CA ASP A 225 -19.68 5.14 8.22
C ASP A 225 -20.94 5.97 8.42
N PHE A 226 -22.04 5.51 7.83
CA PHE A 226 -23.38 6.05 8.03
C PHE A 226 -24.19 5.01 8.78
N SER A 227 -24.61 5.33 9.99
CA SER A 227 -25.24 4.37 10.90
C SER A 227 -26.61 4.83 11.37
N VAL A 228 -27.51 3.87 11.54
CA VAL A 228 -28.77 4.05 12.23
C VAL A 228 -28.91 2.97 13.29
N ALA A 229 -29.36 3.35 14.49
CA ALA A 229 -29.61 2.40 15.56
C ALA A 229 -30.92 2.71 16.30
N PHE A 230 -31.56 1.64 16.75
CA PHE A 230 -32.81 1.66 17.45
C PHE A 230 -32.59 1.12 18.86
N ASN A 231 -33.18 1.80 19.84
CA ASN A 231 -33.22 1.36 21.23
C ASN A 231 -34.64 0.98 21.56
N ILE A 232 -34.83 -0.30 21.87
CA ILE A 232 -36.11 -0.88 22.21
C ILE A 232 -36.10 -1.24 23.70
N GLU A 233 -36.90 -0.52 24.47
CA GLU A 233 -37.15 -0.73 25.93
C GLU A 233 -35.87 -0.72 26.79
N ASP A 234 -34.77 -0.11 26.30
CA ASP A 234 -33.42 -0.12 26.92
C ASP A 234 -32.87 -1.55 27.15
N ARG A 235 -33.37 -2.52 26.41
CA ARG A 235 -32.99 -3.95 26.50
C ARG A 235 -32.47 -4.52 25.20
N LEU A 236 -33.04 -4.09 24.08
CA LEU A 236 -32.66 -4.56 22.76
C LEU A 236 -32.18 -3.38 21.92
N TYR A 237 -31.00 -3.52 21.36
CA TYR A 237 -30.38 -2.56 20.48
C TYR A 237 -30.18 -3.19 19.10
N ILE A 238 -30.67 -2.54 18.05
CA ILE A 238 -30.52 -2.99 16.68
C ILE A 238 -29.96 -1.85 15.90
N GLY A 239 -28.96 -2.11 15.06
CA GLY A 239 -28.35 -1.08 14.22
C GLY A 239 -27.89 -1.64 12.88
N ALA A 240 -27.72 -0.72 11.95
CA ALA A 240 -27.14 -0.99 10.64
C ALA A 240 -26.19 0.14 10.24
N THR A 241 -25.12 -0.21 9.57
CA THR A 241 -24.11 0.74 9.04
C THR A 241 -23.87 0.48 7.57
N LEU A 242 -23.80 1.56 6.81
CA LEU A 242 -23.26 1.59 5.46
C LEU A 242 -21.87 2.21 5.53
N GLY A 243 -20.84 1.41 5.26
CA GLY A 243 -19.45 1.84 5.19
C GLY A 243 -19.02 2.09 3.75
N VAL A 244 -18.38 3.24 3.51
CA VAL A 244 -17.77 3.61 2.24
C VAL A 244 -16.27 3.80 2.46
N TYR A 245 -15.46 3.24 1.57
CA TYR A 245 -14.00 3.30 1.67
C TYR A 245 -13.41 4.09 0.52
N ASP A 246 -12.45 4.97 0.83
CA ASP A 246 -11.61 5.67 -0.13
C ASP A 246 -10.16 5.25 0.10
N LEU A 247 -9.57 4.60 -0.90
CA LEU A 247 -8.20 4.10 -0.87
C LEU A 247 -7.34 4.95 -1.78
N LYS A 248 -6.24 5.48 -1.22
CA LYS A 248 -5.17 6.15 -1.95
C LYS A 248 -3.85 5.51 -1.59
N TYR A 249 -3.09 5.10 -2.59
CA TYR A 249 -1.77 4.51 -2.41
C TYR A 249 -0.84 5.01 -3.51
N ASN A 250 0.26 5.61 -3.09
CA ASN A 250 1.33 6.01 -4.00
C ASN A 250 2.65 5.46 -3.47
N ARG A 251 3.44 4.87 -4.35
CA ARG A 251 4.77 4.38 -4.05
C ARG A 251 5.76 4.94 -5.05
N TYR A 252 6.85 5.48 -4.54
CA TYR A 252 8.04 5.83 -5.29
C TYR A 252 9.19 4.99 -4.78
N THR A 253 9.94 4.37 -5.69
CA THR A 253 11.18 3.67 -5.38
C THR A 253 12.28 4.16 -6.31
N SER A 254 13.47 4.35 -5.75
CA SER A 254 14.69 4.63 -6.49
C SER A 254 15.74 3.64 -6.05
N TYR A 255 16.41 3.04 -7.01
CA TYR A 255 17.54 2.15 -6.81
C TYR A 255 18.70 2.67 -7.66
N MET A 256 19.85 2.87 -7.05
CA MET A 256 21.05 3.36 -7.69
C MET A 256 22.20 2.41 -7.38
N GLU A 257 23.00 2.06 -8.39
CA GLU A 257 24.29 1.41 -8.21
C GLU A 257 25.40 2.33 -8.68
N TYR A 258 26.49 2.30 -7.94
CA TYR A 258 27.72 3.00 -8.26
C TYR A 258 28.68 2.00 -8.89
N LEU A 259 29.13 2.32 -10.11
CA LEU A 259 30.03 1.50 -10.90
C LEU A 259 31.43 2.09 -10.79
N ASN A 260 32.41 1.27 -10.44
CA ASN A 260 33.81 1.67 -10.44
C ASN A 260 34.55 1.03 -11.62
N ASP A 261 35.57 1.68 -12.11
CA ASP A 261 36.53 1.04 -13.02
C ASP A 261 37.61 0.29 -12.24
N ASP A 262 38.42 -0.52 -12.94
CA ASP A 262 39.52 -1.28 -12.37
C ASP A 262 40.60 -0.40 -11.73
N GLU A 263 40.61 0.92 -12.01
CA GLU A 263 41.53 1.91 -11.46
C GLU A 263 40.98 2.62 -10.21
N GLY A 264 39.73 2.32 -9.81
CA GLY A 264 39.09 2.86 -8.60
C GLY A 264 38.53 4.27 -8.78
N TYR A 265 38.39 4.74 -10.00
CA TYR A 265 37.65 5.97 -10.30
C TYR A 265 36.16 5.67 -10.43
N GLU A 266 35.32 6.51 -9.82
CA GLU A 266 33.88 6.41 -10.03
C GLU A 266 33.55 6.71 -11.49
N ASN A 267 33.20 5.68 -12.26
CA ASN A 267 32.78 5.81 -13.66
C ASN A 267 31.31 6.18 -13.84
N GLY A 268 30.66 6.56 -12.74
CA GLY A 268 29.26 6.90 -12.73
C GLY A 268 28.40 5.82 -12.07
N GLY A 269 27.16 5.82 -12.39
CA GLY A 269 26.18 4.91 -11.84
C GLY A 269 24.93 4.93 -12.70
N TYR A 270 24.01 4.03 -12.39
CA TYR A 270 22.68 4.04 -12.99
C TYR A 270 21.61 4.08 -11.92
N THR A 271 20.48 4.67 -12.28
CA THR A 271 19.34 4.78 -11.39
C THR A 271 18.10 4.17 -12.05
N LEU A 272 17.41 3.31 -11.32
CA LEU A 272 16.10 2.80 -11.68
C LEU A 272 15.05 3.45 -10.80
N GLU A 273 14.11 4.14 -11.42
CA GLU A 273 13.00 4.78 -10.71
C GLU A 273 11.68 4.11 -11.09
N ASN A 274 10.83 3.87 -10.10
CA ASN A 274 9.50 3.31 -10.30
C ASN A 274 8.45 4.13 -9.55
N TYR A 275 7.39 4.49 -10.27
CA TYR A 275 6.22 5.19 -9.77
C TYR A 275 5.00 4.29 -9.89
N ASN A 276 4.35 3.98 -8.75
CA ASN A 276 3.04 3.32 -8.70
C ASN A 276 2.04 4.23 -7.96
N SER A 277 0.91 4.52 -8.59
CA SER A 277 -0.21 5.30 -8.02
C SER A 277 -1.53 4.56 -8.17
#